data_b96037068ca1cf00c1e4c1c9a2e1aed1
#
_entry.id   b96037068ca1cf00c1e4c1c9a2e1aed1
#
_cell.length_a   1.000
_cell.length_b   1.000
_cell.length_c   1.000
_cell.angle_alpha   90.00
_cell.angle_beta   90.00
_cell.angle_gamma   90.00
#
_symmetry.space_group_name_H-M   'P 1'
#
loop_
_entity.id
_entity.type
_entity.pdbx_description
1 polymer ?
#
loop_
_entity_poly.entity_id
_entity_poly.type
_entity_poly.pdbx_seq_one_letter_code
_entity_poly.pdbx_strand_id
1 'polypeptide(L)'
;TGSNYVVRILSTLDRELLKPSSSVALHRHSNALVDILPPEADSSISIVGDNQKPDVTYADVGGLDVQKQEIREAVELPLTQGDLYSQIGIDPPRGVLLYGPPGTGKTMLVKAVANSTTAAFIRINGSEFVQKYLGEGPRMVRDVFRLARENSPAIIFIDEVDAIATKRFDAQTGADREVQRILLELLNQMDGFD
;
A
#
# COMPACT_ATOMS: atom_id res chain seq x y z
N THR A 1 -10.00 -21.00 -5.42
CA THR A 1 -10.22 -21.95 -6.54
C THR A 1 -10.88 -21.20 -7.67
N GLY A 2 -10.07 -20.55 -8.53
CA GLY A 2 -10.57 -19.82 -9.68
C GLY A 2 -10.94 -20.78 -10.80
N SER A 3 -12.22 -20.89 -11.12
CA SER A 3 -12.66 -21.56 -12.35
C SER A 3 -12.60 -20.56 -13.49
N ASN A 4 -12.02 -20.95 -14.61
CA ASN A 4 -11.99 -20.14 -15.82
C ASN A 4 -13.31 -20.30 -16.59
N TYR A 5 -13.94 -19.20 -16.95
CA TYR A 5 -15.17 -19.19 -17.73
C TYR A 5 -14.97 -18.40 -19.02
N VAL A 6 -15.51 -18.89 -20.12
CA VAL A 6 -15.61 -18.12 -21.36
C VAL A 6 -16.94 -17.38 -21.32
N VAL A 7 -16.89 -16.06 -21.32
CA VAL A 7 -18.08 -15.20 -21.22
C VAL A 7 -18.26 -14.36 -22.50
N ARG A 8 -19.51 -14.05 -22.83
CA ARG A 8 -19.83 -13.12 -23.93
C ARG A 8 -19.67 -11.69 -23.46
N ILE A 9 -19.11 -10.83 -24.31
CA ILE A 9 -18.93 -9.40 -24.05
C ILE A 9 -20.05 -8.65 -24.76
N LEU A 10 -20.71 -7.70 -24.09
CA LEU A 10 -21.66 -6.81 -24.74
C LEU A 10 -20.94 -5.95 -25.79
N SER A 11 -21.61 -5.75 -26.94
CA SER A 11 -21.07 -4.97 -28.07
C SER A 11 -20.85 -3.48 -27.76
N THR A 12 -21.44 -2.97 -26.68
CA THR A 12 -21.32 -1.59 -26.23
C THR A 12 -20.10 -1.32 -25.38
N LEU A 13 -19.38 -2.38 -24.95
CA LEU A 13 -18.21 -2.25 -24.09
C LEU A 13 -16.95 -2.02 -24.93
N ASP A 14 -16.17 -1.04 -24.51
CA ASP A 14 -14.87 -0.77 -25.08
C ASP A 14 -13.87 -1.86 -24.67
N ARG A 15 -13.38 -2.61 -25.66
CA ARG A 15 -12.46 -3.73 -25.43
C ARG A 15 -11.07 -3.29 -25.01
N GLU A 16 -10.69 -2.06 -25.28
CA GLU A 16 -9.38 -1.52 -24.90
C GLU A 16 -9.26 -1.30 -23.38
N LEU A 17 -10.40 -1.15 -22.70
CA LEU A 17 -10.46 -1.02 -21.24
C LEU A 17 -10.36 -2.37 -20.50
N LEU A 18 -10.51 -3.48 -21.22
CA LEU A 18 -10.40 -4.85 -20.65
C LEU A 18 -8.92 -5.23 -20.51
N LYS A 19 -8.33 -4.87 -19.38
CA LYS A 19 -6.99 -5.30 -19.03
C LYS A 19 -7.02 -6.62 -18.22
N PRO A 20 -5.97 -7.45 -18.28
CA PRO A 20 -5.83 -8.60 -17.37
C PRO A 20 -5.98 -8.14 -15.91
N SER A 21 -6.77 -8.88 -15.12
CA SER A 21 -7.08 -8.60 -13.70
C SER A 21 -8.05 -7.43 -13.45
N SER A 22 -8.73 -6.88 -14.46
CA SER A 22 -9.81 -5.90 -14.22
C SER A 22 -11.01 -6.56 -13.55
N SER A 23 -11.62 -5.86 -12.59
CA SER A 23 -12.91 -6.24 -12.01
C SER A 23 -14.03 -5.94 -13.00
N VAL A 24 -14.92 -6.90 -13.21
CA VAL A 24 -15.98 -6.79 -14.23
C VAL A 24 -17.34 -7.17 -13.64
N ALA A 25 -18.39 -6.50 -14.09
CA ALA A 25 -19.76 -6.86 -13.78
C ALA A 25 -20.29 -7.90 -14.76
N LEU A 26 -20.83 -9.00 -14.24
CA LEU A 26 -21.46 -10.04 -15.02
C LEU A 26 -22.99 -10.01 -14.87
N HIS A 27 -23.69 -10.22 -15.95
CA HIS A 27 -25.15 -10.35 -15.91
C HIS A 27 -25.55 -11.63 -15.14
N ARG A 28 -26.44 -11.50 -14.18
CA ARG A 28 -26.80 -12.54 -13.21
C ARG A 28 -27.22 -13.88 -13.83
N HIS A 29 -27.90 -13.85 -14.96
CA HIS A 29 -28.48 -15.08 -15.58
C HIS A 29 -27.68 -15.59 -16.79
N SER A 30 -27.04 -14.70 -17.55
CA SER A 30 -26.32 -15.08 -18.77
C SER A 30 -24.81 -15.13 -18.60
N ASN A 31 -24.29 -14.68 -17.45
CA ASN A 31 -22.86 -14.49 -17.18
C ASN A 31 -22.14 -13.67 -18.26
N ALA A 32 -22.92 -12.89 -19.06
CA ALA A 32 -22.32 -11.99 -20.02
C ALA A 32 -21.67 -10.79 -19.33
N LEU A 33 -20.55 -10.32 -19.83
CA LEU A 33 -19.84 -9.16 -19.34
C LEU A 33 -20.63 -7.90 -19.71
N VAL A 34 -21.13 -7.18 -18.71
CA VAL A 34 -22.04 -6.04 -18.86
C VAL A 34 -21.32 -4.72 -18.68
N ASP A 35 -20.34 -4.68 -17.76
CA ASP A 35 -19.62 -3.46 -17.46
C ASP A 35 -18.24 -3.77 -16.91
N ILE A 36 -17.33 -2.79 -17.02
CA ILE A 36 -16.01 -2.82 -16.39
C ILE A 36 -16.12 -1.97 -15.15
N LEU A 37 -16.00 -2.63 -14.00
CA LEU A 37 -16.02 -1.93 -12.73
C LEU A 37 -14.71 -1.13 -12.58
N PRO A 38 -14.78 0.11 -12.06
CA PRO A 38 -13.58 0.79 -11.66
C PRO A 38 -12.81 -0.13 -10.70
N PRO A 39 -11.47 -0.09 -10.69
CA PRO A 39 -10.71 -0.87 -9.72
C PRO A 39 -11.29 -0.54 -8.35
N GLU A 40 -11.96 -1.53 -7.74
CA GLU A 40 -12.42 -1.40 -6.38
C GLU A 40 -11.17 -1.21 -5.52
N ALA A 41 -10.84 0.04 -5.26
CA ALA A 41 -10.08 0.35 -4.08
C ALA A 41 -10.93 -0.18 -2.93
N ASP A 42 -10.52 -1.30 -2.37
CA ASP A 42 -11.12 -1.83 -1.15
C ASP A 42 -11.35 -0.62 -0.23
N SER A 43 -12.55 -0.45 0.31
CA SER A 43 -12.93 0.71 1.14
C SER A 43 -12.01 0.90 2.36
N SER A 44 -11.16 -0.07 2.63
CA SER A 44 -10.09 -0.06 3.63
C SER A 44 -8.78 0.58 3.13
N ILE A 45 -8.58 0.71 1.80
CA ILE A 45 -7.40 1.37 1.24
C ILE A 45 -7.78 2.82 0.97
N SER A 46 -7.32 3.71 1.82
CA SER A 46 -7.56 5.14 1.68
C SER A 46 -6.43 5.78 0.89
N ILE A 47 -6.68 6.14 -0.37
CA ILE A 47 -5.80 7.08 -1.08
C ILE A 47 -6.16 8.47 -0.58
N VAL A 48 -5.25 9.09 0.11
CA VAL A 48 -5.39 10.49 0.51
C VAL A 48 -5.00 11.34 -0.69
N GLY A 49 -6.00 11.82 -1.44
CA GLY A 49 -5.77 12.77 -2.54
C GLY A 49 -5.20 14.10 -2.05
N ASP A 50 -4.68 14.92 -2.97
CA ASP A 50 -4.04 16.21 -2.64
C ASP A 50 -4.94 17.13 -1.79
N ASN A 51 -6.26 17.09 -1.96
CA ASN A 51 -7.23 17.86 -1.17
C ASN A 51 -7.50 17.31 0.23
N GLN A 52 -6.93 16.16 0.60
CA GLN A 52 -7.10 15.48 1.88
C GLN A 52 -5.78 15.21 2.59
N LYS A 53 -4.66 15.77 2.07
CA LYS A 53 -3.38 15.69 2.77
C LYS A 53 -3.53 16.28 4.17
N PRO A 54 -2.94 15.62 5.18
CA PRO A 54 -3.01 16.12 6.55
C PRO A 54 -2.39 17.52 6.64
N ASP A 55 -3.07 18.48 7.26
CA ASP A 55 -2.55 19.83 7.51
C ASP A 55 -1.46 19.88 8.61
N VAL A 56 -0.68 18.83 8.76
CA VAL A 56 0.37 18.70 9.76
C VAL A 56 1.71 19.00 9.10
N THR A 57 2.43 19.96 9.63
CA THR A 57 3.78 20.32 9.18
C THR A 57 4.84 19.84 10.17
N TYR A 58 6.12 19.85 9.78
CA TYR A 58 7.21 19.53 10.71
C TYR A 58 7.31 20.51 11.89
N ALA A 59 6.78 21.73 11.75
CA ALA A 59 6.74 22.71 12.83
C ALA A 59 5.76 22.30 13.94
N ASP A 60 4.71 21.57 13.59
CA ASP A 60 3.70 21.07 14.53
C ASP A 60 4.22 19.87 15.36
N VAL A 61 5.28 19.22 14.88
CA VAL A 61 5.92 18.10 15.59
C VAL A 61 6.94 18.67 16.59
N GLY A 62 6.60 18.68 17.86
CA GLY A 62 7.50 19.12 18.93
C GLY A 62 8.66 18.15 19.17
N GLY A 63 9.90 18.68 19.24
CA GLY A 63 11.10 17.86 19.41
C GLY A 63 11.39 16.92 18.24
N LEU A 64 12.01 15.76 18.48
CA LEU A 64 12.36 14.75 17.48
C LEU A 64 13.24 15.28 16.33
N ASP A 65 14.13 16.21 16.60
CA ASP A 65 14.90 16.90 15.54
C ASP A 65 15.79 15.92 14.75
N VAL A 66 16.40 14.96 15.44
CA VAL A 66 17.19 13.90 14.78
C VAL A 66 16.29 13.01 13.91
N GLN A 67 15.16 12.56 14.44
CA GLN A 67 14.23 11.69 13.71
C GLN A 67 13.58 12.42 12.52
N LYS A 68 13.31 13.71 12.65
CA LYS A 68 12.84 14.55 11.54
C LYS A 68 13.86 14.59 10.40
N GLN A 69 15.15 14.73 10.75
CA GLN A 69 16.20 14.73 9.76
C GLN A 69 16.37 13.36 9.12
N GLU A 70 16.43 12.31 9.92
CA GLU A 70 16.55 10.92 9.42
C GLU A 70 15.42 10.55 8.45
N ILE A 71 14.17 10.90 8.77
CA ILE A 71 13.04 10.58 7.90
C ILE A 71 13.03 11.42 6.61
N ARG A 72 13.49 12.68 6.67
CA ARG A 72 13.69 13.47 5.48
C ARG A 72 14.72 12.86 4.54
N GLU A 73 15.84 12.44 5.08
CA GLU A 73 16.92 11.80 4.31
C GLU A 73 16.47 10.46 3.72
N ALA A 74 15.68 9.68 4.46
CA ALA A 74 15.26 8.35 4.04
C ALA A 74 14.03 8.33 3.12
N VAL A 75 13.14 9.32 3.18
CA VAL A 75 11.87 9.34 2.43
C VAL A 75 11.79 10.51 1.45
N GLU A 76 12.06 11.74 1.90
CA GLU A 76 11.88 12.92 1.04
C GLU A 76 12.98 13.06 -0.01
N LEU A 77 14.24 12.86 0.39
CA LEU A 77 15.36 13.00 -0.53
C LEU A 77 15.29 12.03 -1.72
N PRO A 78 15.00 10.73 -1.54
CA PRO A 78 14.81 9.82 -2.67
C PRO A 78 13.72 10.25 -3.64
N LEU A 79 12.62 10.81 -3.12
CA LEU A 79 11.48 11.25 -3.93
C LEU A 79 11.73 12.57 -4.65
N THR A 80 12.53 13.48 -4.06
CA THR A 80 12.76 14.84 -4.60
C THR A 80 14.06 14.94 -5.38
N GLN A 81 15.05 14.14 -5.07
CA GLN A 81 16.42 14.19 -5.60
C GLN A 81 16.93 12.79 -6.01
N GLY A 82 16.09 11.96 -6.59
CA GLY A 82 16.45 10.60 -7.04
C GLY A 82 17.67 10.57 -7.98
N ASP A 83 17.85 11.61 -8.81
CA ASP A 83 18.98 11.73 -9.72
C ASP A 83 20.34 11.76 -8.98
N LEU A 84 20.41 12.31 -7.77
CA LEU A 84 21.62 12.31 -6.97
C LEU A 84 22.05 10.91 -6.55
N TYR A 85 21.09 10.07 -6.16
CA TYR A 85 21.35 8.68 -5.80
C TYR A 85 21.91 7.90 -6.99
N SER A 86 21.33 8.11 -8.18
CA SER A 86 21.79 7.50 -9.43
C SER A 86 23.20 7.95 -9.81
N GLN A 87 23.54 9.24 -9.62
CA GLN A 87 24.86 9.78 -9.93
C GLN A 87 25.96 9.25 -8.99
N ILE A 88 25.63 9.03 -7.72
CA ILE A 88 26.55 8.53 -6.69
C ILE A 88 26.64 7.00 -6.76
N GLY A 89 25.68 6.32 -7.42
CA GLY A 89 25.60 4.87 -7.52
C GLY A 89 25.18 4.20 -6.20
N ILE A 90 24.33 4.88 -5.41
CA ILE A 90 23.79 4.36 -4.16
C ILE A 90 22.31 4.11 -4.34
N ASP A 91 21.82 2.92 -3.97
CA ASP A 91 20.39 2.63 -3.92
C ASP A 91 19.75 3.35 -2.73
N PRO A 92 18.67 4.12 -2.96
CA PRO A 92 17.95 4.77 -1.85
C PRO A 92 17.24 3.74 -0.96
N PRO A 93 17.03 4.06 0.33
CA PRO A 93 16.26 3.19 1.21
C PRO A 93 14.81 3.08 0.69
N ARG A 94 14.28 1.86 0.65
CA ARG A 94 12.93 1.56 0.15
C ARG A 94 11.87 1.59 1.24
N GLY A 95 12.26 1.62 2.51
CA GLY A 95 11.33 1.63 3.62
C GLY A 95 11.96 2.09 4.92
N VAL A 96 11.14 2.64 5.79
CA VAL A 96 11.51 3.13 7.12
C VAL A 96 10.59 2.52 8.16
N LEU A 97 11.16 1.98 9.23
CA LEU A 97 10.42 1.47 10.37
C LEU A 97 10.45 2.48 11.52
N LEU A 98 9.28 2.99 11.89
CA LEU A 98 9.09 3.85 13.05
C LEU A 98 8.67 3.02 14.26
N TYR A 99 9.46 3.02 15.33
CA TYR A 99 9.14 2.29 16.54
C TYR A 99 9.27 3.18 17.78
N GLY A 100 8.62 2.79 18.86
CA GLY A 100 8.65 3.51 20.13
C GLY A 100 7.32 3.43 20.88
N PRO A 101 7.26 3.96 22.11
CA PRO A 101 6.05 3.95 22.94
C PRO A 101 4.86 4.65 22.26
N PRO A 102 3.61 4.34 22.65
CA PRO A 102 2.45 5.09 22.17
C PRO A 102 2.55 6.56 22.60
N GLY A 103 1.96 7.45 21.80
CA GLY A 103 1.92 8.89 22.10
C GLY A 103 3.21 9.67 21.81
N THR A 104 4.26 9.05 21.26
CA THR A 104 5.53 9.73 20.93
C THR A 104 5.54 10.52 19.62
N GLY A 105 4.39 10.62 18.92
CA GLY A 105 4.26 11.44 17.72
C GLY A 105 4.60 10.73 16.41
N LYS A 106 4.80 9.39 16.38
CA LYS A 106 5.12 8.63 15.15
C LYS A 106 4.17 8.90 13.99
N THR A 107 2.87 8.77 14.22
CA THR A 107 1.84 9.03 13.18
C THR A 107 1.81 10.50 12.77
N MET A 108 2.10 11.42 13.69
CA MET A 108 2.18 12.86 13.40
C MET A 108 3.37 13.18 12.50
N LEU A 109 4.51 12.54 12.75
CA LEU A 109 5.70 12.67 11.93
C LEU A 109 5.45 12.18 10.49
N VAL A 110 4.77 11.04 10.32
CA VAL A 110 4.39 10.53 9.00
C VAL A 110 3.45 11.46 8.26
N LYS A 111 2.49 12.08 8.97
CA LYS A 111 1.61 13.10 8.38
C LYS A 111 2.38 14.32 7.91
N ALA A 112 3.40 14.74 8.65
CA ALA A 112 4.26 15.86 8.24
C ALA A 112 5.07 15.51 6.98
N VAL A 113 5.60 14.28 6.87
CA VAL A 113 6.25 13.77 5.66
C VAL A 113 5.31 13.78 4.47
N ALA A 114 4.08 13.27 4.64
CA ALA A 114 3.08 13.24 3.57
C ALA A 114 2.73 14.65 3.06
N ASN A 115 2.66 15.61 3.96
CA ASN A 115 2.39 17.02 3.62
C ASN A 115 3.57 17.69 2.91
N SER A 116 4.82 17.31 3.24
CA SER A 116 6.02 17.93 2.66
C SER A 116 6.35 17.43 1.25
N THR A 117 5.73 16.35 0.80
CA THR A 117 5.96 15.71 -0.50
C THR A 117 4.77 15.86 -1.44
N THR A 118 5.01 15.83 -2.74
CA THR A 118 3.96 15.77 -3.78
C THR A 118 3.52 14.34 -4.09
N ALA A 119 4.11 13.34 -3.44
CA ALA A 119 3.79 11.93 -3.65
C ALA A 119 2.36 11.60 -3.21
N ALA A 120 1.75 10.64 -3.88
CA ALA A 120 0.48 10.07 -3.45
C ALA A 120 0.66 9.38 -2.09
N PHE A 121 -0.27 9.60 -1.16
CA PHE A 121 -0.19 9.04 0.18
C PHE A 121 -1.25 7.96 0.38
N ILE A 122 -0.82 6.72 0.54
CA ILE A 122 -1.68 5.57 0.76
C ILE A 122 -1.55 5.14 2.21
N ARG A 123 -2.64 5.22 2.96
CA ARG A 123 -2.68 4.81 4.36
C ARG A 123 -3.46 3.51 4.52
N ILE A 124 -2.90 2.61 5.31
CA ILE A 124 -3.48 1.31 5.64
C ILE A 124 -3.20 0.96 7.09
N ASN A 125 -4.12 0.23 7.72
CA ASN A 125 -3.89 -0.36 9.03
C ASN A 125 -3.45 -1.82 8.87
N GLY A 126 -2.35 -2.25 9.50
CA GLY A 126 -1.84 -3.62 9.43
C GLY A 126 -2.86 -4.67 9.90
N SER A 127 -3.75 -4.31 10.83
CA SER A 127 -4.84 -5.20 11.27
C SER A 127 -5.85 -5.53 10.16
N GLU A 128 -6.02 -4.67 9.17
CA GLU A 128 -6.95 -4.90 8.06
C GLU A 128 -6.51 -6.05 7.16
N PHE A 129 -5.21 -6.29 7.02
CA PHE A 129 -4.69 -7.44 6.29
C PHE A 129 -5.06 -8.78 6.93
N VAL A 130 -5.26 -8.79 8.26
CA VAL A 130 -5.52 -10.00 9.04
C VAL A 130 -7.02 -10.24 9.25
N GLN A 131 -7.83 -9.18 9.34
CA GLN A 131 -9.24 -9.26 9.67
C GLN A 131 -10.14 -9.69 8.51
N LYS A 132 -9.69 -9.58 7.27
CA LYS A 132 -10.43 -10.04 6.10
C LYS A 132 -10.34 -11.57 5.97
N TYR A 133 -11.21 -12.13 5.13
CA TYR A 133 -11.34 -13.58 4.93
C TYR A 133 -10.01 -14.28 4.70
N LEU A 134 -9.86 -15.47 5.26
CA LEU A 134 -8.70 -16.34 5.07
C LEU A 134 -8.32 -16.43 3.58
N GLY A 135 -7.08 -16.05 3.26
CA GLY A 135 -6.54 -16.07 1.89
C GLY A 135 -6.57 -14.72 1.14
N GLU A 136 -7.26 -13.70 1.66
CA GLU A 136 -7.34 -12.38 1.01
C GLU A 136 -6.23 -11.41 1.42
N GLY A 137 -5.59 -11.63 2.58
CA GLY A 137 -4.53 -10.77 3.07
C GLY A 137 -3.37 -10.55 2.08
N PRO A 138 -2.74 -11.60 1.54
CA PRO A 138 -1.68 -11.46 0.55
C PRO A 138 -2.13 -10.78 -0.75
N ARG A 139 -3.40 -10.97 -1.15
CA ARG A 139 -3.97 -10.27 -2.30
C ARG A 139 -4.09 -8.77 -2.04
N MET A 140 -4.58 -8.39 -0.87
CA MET A 140 -4.69 -7.01 -0.46
C MET A 140 -3.33 -6.31 -0.45
N VAL A 141 -2.27 -6.97 0.02
CA VAL A 141 -0.90 -6.45 -0.08
C VAL A 141 -0.53 -6.14 -1.53
N ARG A 142 -0.72 -7.10 -2.45
CA ARG A 142 -0.44 -6.88 -3.88
C ARG A 142 -1.25 -5.72 -4.48
N ASP A 143 -2.53 -5.61 -4.11
CA ASP A 143 -3.41 -4.55 -4.60
C ASP A 143 -2.95 -3.17 -4.12
N VAL A 144 -2.48 -3.05 -2.88
CA VAL A 144 -1.88 -1.81 -2.33
C VAL A 144 -0.64 -1.39 -3.11
N PHE A 145 0.30 -2.31 -3.33
CA PHE A 145 1.53 -2.02 -4.07
C PHE A 145 1.27 -1.74 -5.55
N ARG A 146 0.29 -2.42 -6.16
CA ARG A 146 -0.16 -2.08 -7.51
C ARG A 146 -0.70 -0.65 -7.57
N LEU A 147 -1.58 -0.29 -6.62
CA LEU A 147 -2.14 1.05 -6.52
C LEU A 147 -1.05 2.12 -6.35
N ALA A 148 -0.03 1.83 -5.55
CA ALA A 148 1.11 2.73 -5.37
C ALA A 148 1.89 2.93 -6.68
N ARG A 149 2.14 1.86 -7.44
CA ARG A 149 2.79 1.95 -8.75
C ARG A 149 1.97 2.76 -9.77
N GLU A 150 0.66 2.57 -9.79
CA GLU A 150 -0.25 3.32 -10.67
C GLU A 150 -0.28 4.83 -10.35
N ASN A 151 0.02 5.19 -9.10
CA ASN A 151 0.05 6.57 -8.61
C ASN A 151 1.47 7.05 -8.25
N SER A 152 2.49 6.51 -8.88
CA SER A 152 3.88 6.89 -8.61
C SER A 152 4.16 8.39 -8.94
N PRO A 153 4.94 9.12 -8.11
CA PRO A 153 5.58 8.67 -6.88
C PRO A 153 4.57 8.53 -5.72
N ALA A 154 4.70 7.49 -4.91
CA ALA A 154 3.77 7.16 -3.85
C ALA A 154 4.47 6.75 -2.55
N ILE A 155 3.85 7.09 -1.43
CA ILE A 155 4.25 6.68 -0.08
C ILE A 155 3.17 5.75 0.46
N ILE A 156 3.54 4.53 0.83
CA ILE A 156 2.65 3.61 1.55
C ILE A 156 2.97 3.70 3.04
N PHE A 157 1.98 4.08 3.83
CA PHE A 157 2.06 4.07 5.28
C PHE A 157 1.23 2.94 5.88
N ILE A 158 1.89 2.03 6.56
CA ILE A 158 1.26 0.91 7.27
C ILE A 158 1.32 1.21 8.76
N ASP A 159 0.16 1.52 9.35
CA ASP A 159 0.02 1.71 10.79
C ASP A 159 -0.14 0.34 11.48
N GLU A 160 0.25 0.23 12.75
CA GLU A 160 0.13 -1.00 13.52
C GLU A 160 0.71 -2.25 12.83
N VAL A 161 1.90 -2.11 12.25
CA VAL A 161 2.56 -3.20 11.50
C VAL A 161 2.84 -4.43 12.37
N ASP A 162 2.88 -4.29 13.68
CA ASP A 162 3.01 -5.37 14.66
C ASP A 162 1.87 -6.40 14.57
N ALA A 163 0.70 -6.02 14.06
CA ALA A 163 -0.38 -6.96 13.80
C ALA A 163 0.01 -8.07 12.81
N ILE A 164 0.92 -7.78 11.88
CA ILE A 164 1.42 -8.72 10.87
C ILE A 164 2.87 -9.16 11.09
N ALA A 165 3.62 -8.44 11.90
CA ALA A 165 5.05 -8.69 12.18
C ALA A 165 5.26 -9.52 13.45
N THR A 166 4.46 -10.57 13.64
CA THR A 166 4.64 -11.48 14.77
C THR A 166 5.86 -12.38 14.59
N LYS A 167 6.50 -12.76 15.70
CA LYS A 167 7.61 -13.73 15.67
C LYS A 167 7.15 -15.02 14.99
N ARG A 168 8.01 -15.60 14.16
CA ARG A 168 7.84 -16.93 13.58
C ARG A 168 7.91 -18.00 14.67
N PHE A 169 6.87 -18.12 15.49
CA PHE A 169 6.64 -19.32 16.29
C PHE A 169 5.96 -20.37 15.43
N ASP A 170 6.14 -21.65 15.78
CA ASP A 170 5.49 -22.76 15.08
C ASP A 170 4.02 -22.43 14.84
N ALA A 171 3.68 -22.22 13.58
CA ALA A 171 2.34 -21.84 13.15
C ALA A 171 1.39 -23.00 13.42
N GLN A 172 0.82 -23.03 14.60
CA GLN A 172 -0.07 -24.11 15.05
C GLN A 172 -1.50 -23.88 14.55
N THR A 173 -1.87 -22.66 14.23
CA THR A 173 -3.21 -22.32 13.76
C THR A 173 -3.21 -21.86 12.29
N GLY A 174 -4.38 -21.99 11.64
CA GLY A 174 -4.58 -21.46 10.28
C GLY A 174 -4.37 -19.94 10.19
N ALA A 175 -4.72 -19.22 11.24
CA ALA A 175 -4.54 -17.77 11.35
C ALA A 175 -3.04 -17.40 11.38
N ASP A 176 -2.22 -18.11 12.12
CA ASP A 176 -0.78 -17.85 12.18
C ASP A 176 -0.10 -18.02 10.81
N ARG A 177 -0.53 -19.03 10.05
CA ARG A 177 -0.03 -19.26 8.69
C ARG A 177 -0.42 -18.14 7.74
N GLU A 178 -1.60 -17.58 7.91
CA GLU A 178 -2.07 -16.45 7.10
C GLU A 178 -1.26 -15.19 7.38
N VAL A 179 -1.02 -14.85 8.64
CA VAL A 179 -0.17 -13.73 9.05
C VAL A 179 1.25 -13.86 8.47
N GLN A 180 1.83 -15.06 8.50
CA GLN A 180 3.13 -15.31 7.88
C GLN A 180 3.12 -15.11 6.35
N ARG A 181 2.04 -15.51 5.66
CA ARG A 181 1.90 -15.30 4.22
C ARG A 181 1.79 -13.82 3.88
N ILE A 182 1.05 -13.05 4.68
CA ILE A 182 0.93 -11.59 4.52
C ILE A 182 2.30 -10.94 4.67
N LEU A 183 3.06 -11.29 5.70
CA LEU A 183 4.39 -10.74 5.94
C LEU A 183 5.37 -11.08 4.80
N LEU A 184 5.37 -12.33 4.33
CA LEU A 184 6.21 -12.74 3.21
C LEU A 184 5.84 -12.01 1.91
N GLU A 185 4.55 -11.84 1.64
CA GLU A 185 4.10 -11.08 0.48
C GLU A 185 4.50 -9.62 0.58
N LEU A 186 4.37 -8.99 1.77
CA LEU A 186 4.82 -7.63 2.01
C LEU A 186 6.32 -7.47 1.71
N LEU A 187 7.17 -8.34 2.25
CA LEU A 187 8.60 -8.31 2.01
C LEU A 187 8.94 -8.50 0.52
N ASN A 188 8.28 -9.44 -0.15
CA ASN A 188 8.48 -9.67 -1.59
C ASN A 188 8.10 -8.43 -2.43
N GLN A 189 7.01 -7.75 -2.06
CA GLN A 189 6.60 -6.54 -2.77
C GLN A 189 7.55 -5.36 -2.49
N MET A 190 8.09 -5.25 -1.28
CA MET A 190 9.10 -4.24 -0.95
C MET A 190 10.42 -4.48 -1.70
N ASP A 191 10.87 -5.73 -1.81
CA ASP A 191 12.12 -6.06 -2.52
C ASP A 191 12.02 -5.82 -4.04
N GLY A 192 10.82 -5.96 -4.62
CA GLY A 192 10.53 -5.72 -6.03
C GLY A 192 9.94 -4.35 -6.35
N PHE A 193 9.96 -3.43 -5.40
CA PHE A 193 9.41 -2.07 -5.58
C PHE A 193 10.52 -1.14 -6.08
N ASP A 194 10.62 -1.00 -7.40
CA ASP A 194 11.51 -0.06 -8.11
C ASP A 194 10.74 1.15 -8.60
#